data_5ec6c7e24cd7a44e9c72d960d45ea28c
#
_entry.id   5ec6c7e24cd7a44e9c72d960d45ea28c
#
_cell.length_a   1.000
_cell.length_b   1.000
_cell.length_c   1.000
_cell.angle_alpha   90.00
_cell.angle_beta   90.00
_cell.angle_gamma   90.00
#
_symmetry.space_group_name_H-M   'P 1'
#
loop_
_entity.id
_entity.type
_entity.pdbx_description
1 polymer ?
#
loop_
_entity_poly.entity_id
_entity_poly.type
_entity_poly.pdbx_seq_one_letter_code
_entity_poly.pdbx_strand_id
1 'polypeptide(L)'
;MTTEHRPDESEQKLEKLENLEAAVNHLHESIESQSIAVGAAKGILYSLIETLGALIGDPDLPEHARSGYEALRDKARELRGGLEKH
;
A
#
# COMPACT_ATOMS: atom_id res chain seq x y z
N MET A 1 10.83 32.41 -15.72
CA MET A 1 11.19 31.82 -14.51
C MET A 1 10.33 30.64 -14.15
N THR A 2 10.94 29.66 -13.79
CA THR A 2 10.20 28.50 -13.47
C THR A 2 9.75 28.52 -12.08
N THR A 3 8.52 28.34 -11.89
CA THR A 3 8.06 28.15 -10.60
C THR A 3 8.28 26.73 -10.26
N GLU A 4 9.09 26.51 -9.33
CA GLU A 4 9.25 25.17 -8.85
C GLU A 4 7.96 24.75 -8.26
N HIS A 5 7.32 23.82 -8.91
CA HIS A 5 6.13 23.24 -8.34
C HIS A 5 6.54 22.23 -7.30
N ARG A 6 6.27 22.55 -6.07
CA ARG A 6 6.46 21.58 -5.00
C ARG A 6 5.09 21.00 -4.70
N PRO A 7 4.93 19.70 -4.81
CA PRO A 7 3.66 19.10 -4.41
C PRO A 7 3.44 19.40 -2.93
N ASP A 8 2.24 19.78 -2.57
CA ASP A 8 1.95 19.99 -1.16
C ASP A 8 1.85 18.63 -0.47
N GLU A 9 1.66 18.63 0.83
CA GLU A 9 1.59 17.40 1.61
C GLU A 9 0.51 16.46 1.12
N SER A 10 -0.61 17.01 0.70
CA SER A 10 -1.72 16.19 0.20
C SER A 10 -1.36 15.47 -1.08
N GLU A 11 -0.69 16.18 -2.00
CA GLU A 11 -0.26 15.57 -3.26
C GLU A 11 0.77 14.47 -3.01
N GLN A 12 1.70 14.70 -2.11
CA GLN A 12 2.71 13.70 -1.77
C GLN A 12 2.08 12.45 -1.18
N LYS A 13 1.07 12.62 -0.35
CA LYS A 13 0.39 11.49 0.27
C LYS A 13 -0.44 10.71 -0.74
N LEU A 14 -1.02 11.38 -1.71
CA LEU A 14 -1.74 10.72 -2.79
C LEU A 14 -0.80 9.95 -3.71
N GLU A 15 0.36 10.52 -4.02
CA GLU A 15 1.38 9.82 -4.79
C GLU A 15 1.84 8.56 -4.08
N LYS A 16 2.04 8.67 -2.78
CA LYS A 16 2.44 7.53 -1.97
C LYS A 16 1.37 6.43 -1.98
N LEU A 17 0.11 6.84 -1.90
CA LEU A 17 -1.00 5.90 -1.99
C LEU A 17 -1.01 5.17 -3.33
N GLU A 18 -0.83 5.90 -4.43
CA GLU A 18 -0.78 5.31 -5.76
C GLU A 18 0.37 4.32 -5.89
N ASN A 19 1.53 4.67 -5.35
CA ASN A 19 2.70 3.80 -5.39
C ASN A 19 2.48 2.53 -4.58
N LEU A 20 1.87 2.66 -3.42
CA LEU A 20 1.57 1.50 -2.57
C LEU A 20 0.50 0.62 -3.21
N GLU A 21 -0.48 1.24 -3.84
CA GLU A 21 -1.53 0.52 -4.55
C GLU A 21 -0.94 -0.30 -5.70
N ALA A 22 -0.04 0.31 -6.48
CA ALA A 22 0.65 -0.39 -7.55
C ALA A 22 1.48 -1.56 -7.01
N ALA A 23 2.15 -1.37 -5.88
CA ALA A 23 2.93 -2.43 -5.25
C ALA A 23 2.06 -3.60 -4.81
N VAL A 24 0.91 -3.32 -4.20
CA VAL A 24 -0.03 -4.37 -3.78
C VAL A 24 -0.58 -5.11 -4.98
N ASN A 25 -0.95 -4.39 -6.04
CA ASN A 25 -1.47 -5.02 -7.25
C ASN A 25 -0.43 -5.88 -7.95
N HIS A 26 0.80 -5.40 -8.03
CA HIS A 26 1.90 -6.16 -8.61
C HIS A 26 2.16 -7.44 -7.81
N LEU A 27 2.14 -7.32 -6.49
CA LEU A 27 2.33 -8.46 -5.62
C LEU A 27 1.20 -9.48 -5.79
N HIS A 28 -0.04 -8.99 -5.90
CA HIS A 28 -1.20 -9.85 -6.14
C HIS A 28 -1.02 -10.65 -7.43
N GLU A 29 -0.62 -9.99 -8.49
CA GLU A 29 -0.36 -10.67 -9.78
C GLU A 29 0.77 -11.69 -9.65
N SER A 30 1.82 -11.35 -8.92
CA SER A 30 2.94 -12.25 -8.70
C SER A 30 2.53 -13.50 -7.93
N ILE A 31 1.64 -13.33 -6.96
CA ILE A 31 1.09 -14.46 -6.19
C ILE A 31 0.25 -15.35 -7.09
N GLU A 32 -0.63 -14.75 -7.87
CA GLU A 32 -1.52 -15.51 -8.74
C GLU A 32 -0.77 -16.28 -9.83
N SER A 33 0.28 -15.68 -10.36
CA SER A 33 1.10 -16.32 -11.37
C SER A 33 2.14 -17.27 -10.78
N GLN A 34 2.22 -17.35 -9.46
CA GLN A 34 3.18 -18.19 -8.74
C GLN A 34 4.63 -17.84 -9.07
N SER A 35 4.87 -16.56 -9.37
CA SER A 35 6.22 -16.10 -9.69
C SER A 35 6.99 -15.63 -8.46
N ILE A 36 6.38 -15.69 -7.27
CA ILE A 36 7.03 -15.30 -6.03
C ILE A 36 6.82 -16.39 -4.98
N ALA A 37 7.83 -16.65 -4.18
CA ALA A 37 7.72 -17.63 -3.11
C ALA A 37 6.75 -17.13 -2.04
N VAL A 38 5.97 -18.02 -1.46
CA VAL A 38 4.96 -17.69 -0.46
C VAL A 38 5.57 -16.95 0.73
N GLY A 39 6.71 -17.41 1.22
CA GLY A 39 7.37 -16.74 2.35
C GLY A 39 7.79 -15.31 2.04
N ALA A 40 8.29 -15.07 0.83
CA ALA A 40 8.66 -13.72 0.40
C ALA A 40 7.42 -12.85 0.27
N ALA A 41 6.33 -13.39 -0.29
CA ALA A 41 5.08 -12.66 -0.42
C ALA A 41 4.51 -12.26 0.95
N LYS A 42 4.54 -13.17 1.90
CA LYS A 42 4.08 -12.88 3.27
C LYS A 42 4.89 -11.75 3.90
N GLY A 43 6.21 -11.79 3.74
CA GLY A 43 7.08 -10.75 4.29
C GLY A 43 6.80 -9.38 3.71
N ILE A 44 6.61 -9.31 2.40
CA ILE A 44 6.29 -8.06 1.72
C ILE A 44 4.93 -7.53 2.18
N LEU A 45 3.93 -8.39 2.27
CA LEU A 45 2.61 -8.00 2.73
C LEU A 45 2.62 -7.51 4.17
N TYR A 46 3.36 -8.18 5.03
CA TYR A 46 3.50 -7.77 6.42
C TYR A 46 4.07 -6.34 6.50
N SER A 47 5.12 -6.10 5.75
CA SER A 47 5.76 -4.80 5.70
C SER A 47 4.81 -3.72 5.15
N LEU A 48 4.05 -4.04 4.11
CA LEU A 48 3.07 -3.11 3.54
C LEU A 48 1.95 -2.79 4.54
N ILE A 49 1.45 -3.79 5.23
CA ILE A 49 0.40 -3.60 6.23
C ILE A 49 0.89 -2.70 7.36
N GLU A 50 2.12 -2.90 7.82
CA GLU A 50 2.71 -2.05 8.86
C GLU A 50 2.87 -0.61 8.38
N THR A 51 3.37 -0.44 7.17
CA THR A 51 3.53 0.88 6.58
C THR A 51 2.19 1.60 6.45
N LEU A 52 1.18 0.89 5.96
CA LEU A 52 -0.15 1.46 5.81
C LEU A 52 -0.76 1.82 7.16
N GLY A 53 -0.56 0.96 8.15
CA GLY A 53 -1.03 1.25 9.50
C GLY A 53 -0.44 2.52 10.08
N ALA A 54 0.86 2.73 9.87
CA ALA A 54 1.53 3.94 10.34
C ALA A 54 1.01 5.18 9.62
N LEU A 55 0.75 5.08 8.32
CA LEU A 55 0.21 6.20 7.54
C LEU A 55 -1.21 6.54 7.97
N ILE A 56 -2.02 5.53 8.21
CA ILE A 56 -3.40 5.72 8.65
C ILE A 56 -3.45 6.39 10.02
N GLY A 57 -2.46 6.09 10.86
CA GLY A 57 -2.37 6.68 12.19
C GLY A 57 -1.87 8.11 12.22
N ASP A 58 -1.43 8.65 11.09
CA ASP A 58 -0.93 10.02 11.03
C ASP A 58 -2.09 11.02 11.20
N PRO A 59 -2.08 11.87 12.24
CA PRO A 59 -3.18 12.83 12.45
C PRO A 59 -3.29 13.88 11.35
N ASP A 60 -2.23 14.08 10.58
CA ASP A 60 -2.21 15.06 9.50
C ASP A 60 -2.69 14.49 8.17
N LEU A 61 -3.03 13.21 8.13
CA LEU A 61 -3.46 12.59 6.89
C LEU A 61 -4.84 13.11 6.48
N PRO A 62 -5.00 13.64 5.25
CA PRO A 62 -6.30 14.08 4.77
C PRO A 62 -7.31 12.93 4.77
N GLU A 63 -8.55 13.24 5.09
CA GLU A 63 -9.57 12.22 5.22
C GLU A 63 -9.80 11.42 3.95
N HIS A 64 -9.79 12.09 2.81
CA HIS A 64 -9.98 11.40 1.53
C HIS A 64 -8.84 10.43 1.20
N ALA A 65 -7.63 10.75 1.66
CA ALA A 65 -6.50 9.83 1.50
C ALA A 65 -6.58 8.69 2.51
N ARG A 66 -7.07 8.98 3.71
CA ARG A 66 -7.21 7.97 4.76
C ARG A 66 -8.08 6.80 4.31
N SER A 67 -9.22 7.09 3.67
CA SER A 67 -10.11 6.04 3.20
C SER A 67 -9.43 5.17 2.15
N GLY A 68 -8.63 5.76 1.28
CA GLY A 68 -7.85 5.01 0.28
C GLY A 68 -6.83 4.11 0.92
N TYR A 69 -6.11 4.60 1.93
CA TYR A 69 -5.13 3.78 2.65
C TYR A 69 -5.79 2.65 3.42
N GLU A 70 -6.95 2.91 4.01
CA GLU A 70 -7.69 1.86 4.74
C GLU A 70 -8.15 0.76 3.81
N ALA A 71 -8.67 1.12 2.64
CA ALA A 71 -9.09 0.14 1.65
C ALA A 71 -7.90 -0.70 1.16
N LEU A 72 -6.76 -0.06 0.97
CA LEU A 72 -5.57 -0.75 0.52
C LEU A 72 -5.04 -1.70 1.60
N ARG A 73 -5.07 -1.28 2.85
CA ARG A 73 -4.69 -2.14 3.97
C ARG A 73 -5.57 -3.38 4.04
N ASP A 74 -6.87 -3.20 3.85
CA ASP A 74 -7.80 -4.33 3.87
C ASP A 74 -7.49 -5.31 2.75
N LYS A 75 -7.17 -4.80 1.56
CA LYS A 75 -6.78 -5.64 0.44
C LYS A 75 -5.50 -6.42 0.74
N ALA A 76 -4.51 -5.76 1.33
CA ALA A 76 -3.25 -6.42 1.69
C ALA A 76 -3.49 -7.52 2.73
N ARG A 77 -4.37 -7.28 3.70
CA ARG A 77 -4.75 -8.28 4.70
C ARG A 77 -5.45 -9.47 4.08
N GLU A 78 -6.31 -9.23 3.11
CA GLU A 78 -6.97 -10.30 2.38
C GLU A 78 -5.97 -11.19 1.65
N LEU A 79 -5.01 -10.56 0.98
CA LEU A 79 -3.97 -11.32 0.28
C LEU A 79 -3.15 -12.16 1.24
N ARG A 80 -2.80 -11.58 2.40
CA ARG A 80 -2.05 -12.32 3.41
C ARG A 80 -2.84 -13.50 3.94
N GLY A 81 -4.13 -13.29 4.21
CA GLY A 81 -5.00 -14.36 4.69
C GLY A 81 -5.10 -15.51 3.69
N GLY A 82 -5.17 -15.18 2.41
CA GLY A 82 -5.16 -16.20 1.36
C GLY A 82 -3.89 -17.02 1.34
N LEU A 83 -2.73 -16.39 1.57
CA LEU A 83 -1.46 -17.09 1.62
C LEU A 83 -1.35 -17.98 2.87
N GLU A 84 -1.92 -17.55 3.98
CA GLU A 84 -1.88 -18.34 5.21
C GLU A 84 -2.73 -19.58 5.16
N LYS A 85 -3.68 -19.64 4.25
CA LYS A 85 -4.54 -20.81 4.08
C LYS A 85 -3.89 -21.93 3.29
N HIS A 86 -2.76 -21.68 2.73
CA HIS A 86 -1.99 -22.72 2.02
C HIS A 86 -1.06 -23.45 3.01
#